data_18b0b8952cb1ed85f7a03d3294db102c
#
_entry.id   18b0b8952cb1ed85f7a03d3294db102c
#
_cell.length_a   1.000
_cell.length_b   1.000
_cell.length_c   1.000
_cell.angle_alpha   90.00
_cell.angle_beta   90.00
_cell.angle_gamma   90.00
#
_symmetry.space_group_name_H-M   'P 1'
#
loop_
_entity.id
_entity.type
_entity.pdbx_description
1 polymer ?
#
loop_
_entity_poly.entity_id
_entity_poly.type
_entity_poly.pdbx_seq_one_letter_code
_entity_poly.pdbx_strand_id
1 'polypeptide(L)'
;PTDIESRIGADPVVCYPNDSINNNLEILHEARKHIKQVDEVIVPPRDAKTFNVKSGNFFRIESVEGPQVGDLNLFHADNLEEKFYSGKTRALYGTHISVGDKMFSSFPYLRSLATITWDTLDWYGYDKDGGSVHDVIGTRCDPYTYKLTSNNDYHYCCHSNLTRALVKAVSYTHLTLPTTPYV
;
A
#
# COMPACT_ATOMS: atom_id res chain seq x y z
N PRO A 1 20.16 -7.23 -32.72
CA PRO A 1 18.91 -6.51 -32.68
C PRO A 1 19.13 -5.14 -33.30
N THR A 2 18.55 -4.98 -34.45
CA THR A 2 18.73 -3.85 -35.38
C THR A 2 17.88 -2.63 -35.03
N ASP A 3 17.19 -2.60 -33.87
CA ASP A 3 16.32 -1.50 -33.53
C ASP A 3 16.86 -0.54 -32.43
N ILE A 4 18.03 -0.85 -31.86
CA ILE A 4 18.64 0.01 -30.84
C ILE A 4 19.02 1.36 -31.44
N GLU A 5 19.61 1.36 -32.61
CA GLU A 5 20.03 2.60 -33.29
C GLU A 5 18.84 3.51 -33.65
N SER A 6 17.69 2.91 -33.98
CA SER A 6 16.47 3.65 -34.32
C SER A 6 15.81 4.30 -33.07
N ARG A 7 16.18 3.86 -31.88
CA ARG A 7 15.68 4.40 -30.61
C ARG A 7 16.59 5.47 -30.00
N ILE A 8 17.81 5.61 -30.51
CA ILE A 8 18.73 6.66 -30.05
C ILE A 8 18.15 8.00 -30.45
N GLY A 9 17.85 8.84 -29.47
CA GLY A 9 17.26 10.18 -29.69
C GLY A 9 15.74 10.20 -29.89
N ALA A 10 15.07 9.06 -29.78
CA ALA A 10 13.60 9.05 -29.71
C ALA A 10 13.13 9.63 -28.37
N ASP A 11 12.12 10.50 -28.42
CA ASP A 11 11.52 11.02 -27.20
C ASP A 11 10.89 9.89 -26.37
N PRO A 12 11.03 9.91 -25.04
CA PRO A 12 10.41 8.91 -24.20
C PRO A 12 8.89 8.97 -24.33
N VAL A 13 8.26 7.80 -24.41
CA VAL A 13 6.79 7.73 -24.37
C VAL A 13 6.30 8.11 -22.97
N VAL A 14 5.58 9.22 -22.89
CA VAL A 14 4.94 9.64 -21.63
C VAL A 14 3.62 8.90 -21.50
N CYS A 15 3.57 7.91 -20.59
CA CYS A 15 2.36 7.11 -20.35
C CYS A 15 1.33 7.82 -19.46
N TYR A 16 1.74 8.86 -18.74
CA TYR A 16 0.88 9.61 -17.82
C TYR A 16 1.00 11.10 -18.10
N PRO A 17 -0.11 11.86 -18.17
CA PRO A 17 -0.07 13.30 -18.13
C PRO A 17 0.64 13.81 -16.87
N ASN A 18 1.43 14.87 -16.98
CA ASN A 18 2.17 15.43 -15.84
C ASN A 18 1.24 15.84 -14.68
N ASP A 19 0.04 16.29 -14.99
CA ASP A 19 -1.00 16.66 -14.02
C ASP A 19 -1.58 15.45 -13.26
N SER A 20 -1.50 14.24 -13.82
CA SER A 20 -1.90 13.02 -13.11
C SER A 20 -0.99 12.67 -11.93
N ILE A 21 0.22 13.22 -11.89
CA ILE A 21 1.20 13.02 -10.82
C ILE A 21 1.06 14.12 -9.77
N ASN A 22 0.64 15.32 -10.16
CA ASN A 22 0.47 16.44 -9.26
C ASN A 22 -0.85 16.32 -8.49
N ASN A 23 -0.77 16.54 -7.18
CA ASN A 23 -1.95 16.57 -6.31
C ASN A 23 -2.31 18.01 -5.97
N ASN A 24 -3.58 18.35 -6.02
CA ASN A 24 -4.06 19.57 -5.38
C ASN A 24 -4.24 19.29 -3.88
N LEU A 25 -3.16 19.44 -3.10
CA LEU A 25 -3.16 19.19 -1.66
C LEU A 25 -4.10 20.12 -0.90
N GLU A 26 -4.37 21.32 -1.39
CA GLU A 26 -5.29 22.27 -0.75
C GLU A 26 -6.72 21.72 -0.71
N ILE A 27 -7.19 21.13 -1.82
CA ILE A 27 -8.49 20.47 -1.86
C ILE A 27 -8.56 19.29 -0.87
N LEU A 28 -7.49 18.50 -0.79
CA LEU A 28 -7.44 17.36 0.12
C LEU A 28 -7.38 17.79 1.59
N HIS A 29 -6.65 18.86 1.89
CA HIS A 29 -6.60 19.44 3.23
C HIS A 29 -7.94 20.05 3.64
N GLU A 30 -8.64 20.71 2.72
CA GLU A 30 -9.98 21.23 3.00
C GLU A 30 -11.00 20.11 3.21
N ALA A 31 -11.00 19.11 2.34
CA ALA A 31 -11.88 17.95 2.49
C ALA A 31 -11.68 17.24 3.84
N ARG A 32 -10.43 17.13 4.29
CA ARG A 32 -10.08 16.51 5.57
C ARG A 32 -10.73 17.18 6.79
N LYS A 33 -10.96 18.48 6.75
CA LYS A 33 -11.62 19.21 7.85
C LYS A 33 -13.07 18.80 8.06
N HIS A 34 -13.70 18.21 7.05
CA HIS A 34 -15.11 17.85 7.01
C HIS A 34 -15.37 16.34 7.11
N ILE A 35 -14.32 15.50 7.19
CA ILE A 35 -14.47 14.05 7.33
C ILE A 35 -15.02 13.69 8.72
N LYS A 36 -15.78 12.59 8.75
CA LYS A 36 -16.25 11.97 9.99
C LYS A 36 -15.75 10.54 10.05
N GLN A 37 -15.29 10.12 11.22
CA GLN A 37 -14.97 8.71 11.44
C GLN A 37 -16.26 7.88 11.33
N VAL A 38 -16.20 6.85 10.51
CA VAL A 38 -17.33 5.94 10.24
C VAL A 38 -17.05 4.53 10.73
N ASP A 39 -15.78 4.16 10.87
CA ASP A 39 -15.35 2.84 11.32
C ASP A 39 -13.97 2.92 11.97
N GLU A 40 -13.64 1.89 12.75
CA GLU A 40 -12.34 1.73 13.40
C GLU A 40 -11.97 0.24 13.48
N VAL A 41 -10.73 -0.06 13.12
CA VAL A 41 -10.19 -1.43 13.17
C VAL A 41 -8.92 -1.43 14.00
N ILE A 42 -8.96 -2.05 15.17
CA ILE A 42 -7.78 -2.26 16.02
C ILE A 42 -7.03 -3.50 15.53
N VAL A 43 -5.76 -3.33 15.19
CA VAL A 43 -4.86 -4.42 14.81
C VAL A 43 -3.97 -4.75 16.00
N PRO A 44 -4.17 -5.91 16.65
CA PRO A 44 -3.31 -6.32 17.76
C PRO A 44 -1.87 -6.60 17.30
N PRO A 45 -0.88 -6.54 18.19
CA PRO A 45 0.49 -6.96 17.89
C PRO A 45 0.52 -8.38 17.32
N ARG A 46 1.37 -8.60 16.31
CA ARG A 46 1.58 -9.89 15.63
C ARG A 46 0.35 -10.42 14.87
N ASP A 47 -0.59 -9.55 14.53
CA ASP A 47 -1.78 -9.91 13.75
C ASP A 47 -1.90 -9.00 12.51
N ALA A 48 -2.92 -9.25 11.69
CA ALA A 48 -3.32 -8.41 10.57
C ALA A 48 -4.84 -8.37 10.46
N LYS A 49 -5.36 -7.24 10.03
CA LYS A 49 -6.78 -7.02 9.74
C LYS A 49 -6.93 -6.40 8.36
N THR A 50 -8.10 -6.59 7.79
CA THR A 50 -8.51 -5.96 6.54
C THR A 50 -9.66 -5.01 6.80
N PHE A 51 -9.73 -3.95 6.02
CA PHE A 51 -10.85 -3.02 5.97
C PHE A 51 -11.03 -2.51 4.54
N ASN A 52 -12.23 -2.07 4.19
CA ASN A 52 -12.54 -1.55 2.88
C ASN A 52 -12.70 -0.04 2.93
N VAL A 53 -12.07 0.65 1.97
CA VAL A 53 -12.19 2.09 1.80
C VAL A 53 -12.74 2.36 0.40
N LYS A 54 -13.87 3.04 0.31
CA LYS A 54 -14.44 3.46 -0.98
C LYS A 54 -13.59 4.56 -1.60
N SER A 55 -13.54 4.58 -2.91
CA SER A 55 -12.88 5.67 -3.66
C SER A 55 -13.39 7.04 -3.19
N GLY A 56 -12.47 7.97 -3.01
CA GLY A 56 -12.76 9.32 -2.50
C GLY A 56 -12.87 9.43 -0.98
N ASN A 57 -12.82 8.33 -0.24
CA ASN A 57 -12.79 8.35 1.21
C ASN A 57 -11.34 8.36 1.74
N PHE A 58 -11.22 8.74 3.00
CA PHE A 58 -9.95 8.76 3.72
C PHE A 58 -9.84 7.57 4.68
N PHE A 59 -8.62 7.12 4.91
CA PHE A 59 -8.30 6.26 6.04
C PHE A 59 -7.09 6.84 6.77
N ARG A 60 -7.00 6.56 8.06
CA ARG A 60 -5.90 6.96 8.92
C ARG A 60 -5.29 5.73 9.58
N ILE A 61 -3.97 5.68 9.61
CA ILE A 61 -3.22 4.71 10.41
C ILE A 61 -2.67 5.46 11.60
N GLU A 62 -2.86 4.91 12.78
CA GLU A 62 -2.48 5.53 14.04
C GLU A 62 -1.81 4.51 14.96
N SER A 63 -0.70 4.90 15.57
CA SER A 63 -0.07 4.11 16.63
C SER A 63 -0.79 4.39 17.94
N VAL A 64 -1.39 3.36 18.55
CA VAL A 64 -2.24 3.51 19.74
C VAL A 64 -1.42 3.49 21.03
N GLU A 65 -0.45 2.59 21.14
CA GLU A 65 0.30 2.35 22.37
C GLU A 65 1.82 2.58 22.18
N GLY A 66 2.20 3.77 21.73
CA GLY A 66 3.60 4.12 21.54
C GLY A 66 4.18 3.67 20.19
N PRO A 67 5.52 3.65 20.03
CA PRO A 67 6.15 3.34 18.74
C PRO A 67 5.84 1.91 18.30
N GLN A 68 5.21 1.79 17.14
CA GLN A 68 4.86 0.51 16.51
C GLN A 68 5.25 0.53 15.03
N VAL A 69 5.59 -0.63 14.50
CA VAL A 69 5.84 -0.84 13.08
C VAL A 69 4.68 -1.64 12.49
N GLY A 70 4.15 -1.17 11.36
CA GLY A 70 3.07 -1.83 10.64
C GLY A 70 3.35 -1.95 9.14
N ASP A 71 2.95 -3.06 8.56
CA ASP A 71 2.98 -3.26 7.12
C ASP A 71 1.62 -2.93 6.52
N LEU A 72 1.57 -1.98 5.59
CA LEU A 72 0.37 -1.65 4.82
C LEU A 72 0.44 -2.31 3.44
N ASN A 73 -0.62 -3.03 3.09
CA ASN A 73 -0.83 -3.54 1.74
C ASN A 73 -2.18 -3.06 1.20
N LEU A 74 -2.20 -2.63 -0.05
CA LEU A 74 -3.41 -2.16 -0.72
C LEU A 74 -3.77 -3.10 -1.86
N PHE A 75 -5.06 -3.39 -1.98
CA PHE A 75 -5.65 -4.18 -3.06
C PHE A 75 -6.86 -3.46 -3.61
N HIS A 76 -7.12 -3.60 -4.89
CA HIS A 76 -8.39 -3.18 -5.45
C HIS A 76 -9.49 -4.16 -4.99
N ALA A 77 -10.56 -3.64 -4.39
CA ALA A 77 -11.57 -4.48 -3.72
C ALA A 77 -12.26 -5.48 -4.66
N ASP A 78 -12.51 -5.08 -5.91
CA ASP A 78 -13.20 -5.92 -6.91
C ASP A 78 -12.23 -6.77 -7.75
N ASN A 79 -10.92 -6.56 -7.62
CA ASN A 79 -9.91 -7.30 -8.35
C ASN A 79 -8.59 -7.36 -7.57
N LEU A 80 -8.40 -8.41 -6.80
CA LEU A 80 -7.23 -8.59 -5.93
C LEU A 80 -5.90 -8.82 -6.67
N GLU A 81 -5.94 -9.05 -7.98
CA GLU A 81 -4.72 -9.08 -8.80
C GLU A 81 -4.12 -7.67 -8.94
N GLU A 82 -4.97 -6.65 -8.88
CA GLU A 82 -4.53 -5.27 -8.81
C GLU A 82 -4.20 -4.90 -7.37
N LYS A 83 -2.94 -4.82 -7.07
CA LYS A 83 -2.41 -4.57 -5.73
C LYS A 83 -1.30 -3.54 -5.75
N PHE A 84 -0.98 -2.99 -4.59
CA PHE A 84 0.12 -2.05 -4.43
C PHE A 84 1.43 -2.62 -5.01
N TYR A 85 2.08 -1.78 -5.80
CA TYR A 85 3.36 -2.09 -6.42
C TYR A 85 4.43 -1.08 -5.98
N SER A 86 5.23 -1.51 -5.02
CA SER A 86 6.32 -0.71 -4.46
C SER A 86 7.32 -0.23 -5.50
N GLY A 87 7.64 -1.05 -6.50
CA GLY A 87 8.58 -0.73 -7.56
C GLY A 87 8.19 0.54 -8.34
N LYS A 88 6.92 0.70 -8.69
CA LYS A 88 6.44 1.90 -9.38
C LYS A 88 6.44 3.13 -8.49
N THR A 89 5.99 3.00 -7.25
CA THR A 89 6.00 4.09 -6.26
C THR A 89 7.42 4.57 -5.99
N ARG A 90 8.37 3.64 -5.78
CA ARG A 90 9.78 3.98 -5.57
C ARG A 90 10.44 4.62 -6.78
N ALA A 91 10.07 4.22 -7.99
CA ALA A 91 10.61 4.83 -9.21
C ALA A 91 10.23 6.31 -9.35
N LEU A 92 9.08 6.71 -8.78
CA LEU A 92 8.59 8.08 -8.83
C LEU A 92 9.06 8.94 -7.64
N TYR A 93 9.04 8.37 -6.43
CA TYR A 93 9.20 9.13 -5.19
C TYR A 93 10.40 8.67 -4.34
N GLY A 94 11.09 7.59 -4.72
CA GLY A 94 12.13 7.00 -3.90
C GLY A 94 11.56 6.05 -2.83
N THR A 95 12.42 5.68 -1.88
CA THR A 95 12.04 4.76 -0.79
C THR A 95 11.22 5.46 0.30
N HIS A 96 11.53 6.72 0.57
CA HIS A 96 10.94 7.50 1.66
C HIS A 96 9.79 8.35 1.13
N ILE A 97 8.59 7.81 1.19
CA ILE A 97 7.39 8.51 0.73
C ILE A 97 6.88 9.51 1.76
N SER A 98 6.27 10.58 1.29
CA SER A 98 5.79 11.69 2.11
C SER A 98 4.43 12.21 1.65
N VAL A 99 3.96 13.29 2.27
CA VAL A 99 2.71 13.97 1.89
C VAL A 99 2.76 14.43 0.44
N GLY A 100 1.74 14.07 -0.32
CA GLY A 100 1.63 14.28 -1.77
C GLY A 100 1.91 13.05 -2.59
N ASP A 101 2.67 12.09 -2.08
CA ASP A 101 3.05 10.89 -2.82
C ASP A 101 1.89 9.91 -2.99
N LYS A 102 1.90 9.23 -4.12
CA LYS A 102 0.87 8.26 -4.50
C LYS A 102 1.39 6.83 -4.45
N MET A 103 0.58 5.95 -3.93
CA MET A 103 0.83 4.51 -3.96
C MET A 103 0.16 3.89 -5.18
N PHE A 104 0.97 3.38 -6.11
CA PHE A 104 0.51 2.85 -7.39
C PHE A 104 0.24 1.34 -7.35
N SER A 105 -0.73 0.92 -8.17
CA SER A 105 -1.03 -0.49 -8.37
C SER A 105 -0.06 -1.18 -9.32
N SER A 106 -0.15 -2.52 -9.34
CA SER A 106 0.66 -3.40 -10.19
C SER A 106 0.34 -3.25 -11.67
N PHE A 107 1.31 -3.64 -12.51
CA PHE A 107 1.09 -3.82 -13.94
C PHE A 107 0.01 -4.91 -14.16
N PRO A 108 -0.89 -4.76 -15.16
CA PRO A 108 -0.94 -3.73 -16.20
C PRO A 108 -1.71 -2.45 -15.81
N TYR A 109 -2.25 -2.37 -14.61
CA TYR A 109 -3.19 -1.31 -14.22
C TYR A 109 -2.48 0.04 -13.98
N LEU A 110 -1.43 0.05 -13.18
CA LEU A 110 -0.59 1.21 -12.86
C LEU A 110 -1.39 2.46 -12.47
N ARG A 111 -2.42 2.29 -11.65
CA ARG A 111 -3.30 3.36 -11.15
C ARG A 111 -2.90 3.77 -9.74
N SER A 112 -3.19 5.01 -9.36
CA SER A 112 -3.08 5.43 -7.97
C SER A 112 -4.16 4.76 -7.13
N LEU A 113 -3.76 3.97 -6.12
CA LEU A 113 -4.65 3.35 -5.14
C LEU A 113 -4.90 4.27 -3.96
N ALA A 114 -3.89 5.02 -3.53
CA ALA A 114 -4.00 5.96 -2.43
C ALA A 114 -2.98 7.09 -2.59
N THR A 115 -3.26 8.22 -1.93
CA THR A 115 -2.37 9.39 -1.84
C THR A 115 -2.18 9.72 -0.38
N ILE A 116 -0.94 9.97 0.05
CA ILE A 116 -0.66 10.46 1.40
C ILE A 116 -1.08 11.93 1.47
N THR A 117 -2.05 12.24 2.30
CA THR A 117 -2.60 13.60 2.40
C THR A 117 -2.20 14.31 3.68
N TRP A 118 -1.72 13.58 4.66
CA TRP A 118 -1.30 14.12 5.94
C TRP A 118 -0.36 13.16 6.66
N ASP A 119 0.62 13.74 7.35
CA ASP A 119 1.53 13.02 8.22
C ASP A 119 1.82 13.87 9.46
N THR A 120 1.85 13.26 10.62
CA THR A 120 2.23 13.91 11.90
C THR A 120 3.64 13.55 12.32
N LEU A 121 4.35 12.75 11.54
CA LEU A 121 5.69 12.25 11.83
C LEU A 121 6.74 12.74 10.83
N ASP A 122 6.42 13.73 10.01
CA ASP A 122 7.29 14.35 9.02
C ASP A 122 8.58 14.98 9.62
N TRP A 123 8.53 15.30 10.92
CA TRP A 123 9.66 15.81 11.70
C TRP A 123 10.75 14.76 12.00
N TYR A 124 10.45 13.47 11.84
CA TYR A 124 11.35 12.37 12.26
C TYR A 124 12.69 12.39 11.50
N GLY A 125 12.65 12.63 10.18
CA GLY A 125 13.84 12.57 9.33
C GLY A 125 14.31 11.14 9.09
N TYR A 126 15.63 10.94 9.21
CA TYR A 126 16.28 9.64 8.97
C TYR A 126 16.96 9.13 10.24
N ASP A 127 16.92 7.84 10.45
CA ASP A 127 17.72 7.19 11.48
C ASP A 127 19.17 6.95 11.02
N LYS A 128 20.00 6.39 11.90
CA LYS A 128 21.43 6.10 11.62
C LYS A 128 21.65 5.11 10.47
N ASP A 129 20.66 4.31 10.14
CA ASP A 129 20.71 3.29 9.10
C ASP A 129 20.06 3.77 7.80
N GLY A 130 19.59 5.02 7.76
CA GLY A 130 18.94 5.65 6.62
C GLY A 130 17.47 5.31 6.48
N GLY A 131 16.84 4.74 7.50
CA GLY A 131 15.40 4.48 7.54
C GLY A 131 14.60 5.74 7.88
N SER A 132 13.39 5.85 7.35
CA SER A 132 12.42 6.89 7.65
C SER A 132 11.13 6.28 8.18
N VAL A 133 10.16 7.12 8.54
CA VAL A 133 8.91 6.66 9.15
C VAL A 133 8.06 5.85 8.18
N HIS A 134 8.09 6.21 6.90
CA HIS A 134 7.25 5.59 5.86
C HIS A 134 8.09 5.06 4.71
N ASP A 135 8.69 3.89 4.90
CA ASP A 135 9.55 3.30 3.90
C ASP A 135 8.81 2.32 2.99
N VAL A 136 8.95 2.51 1.69
CA VAL A 136 8.45 1.58 0.68
C VAL A 136 9.53 0.55 0.36
N ILE A 137 9.60 -0.50 1.16
CA ILE A 137 10.65 -1.54 1.04
C ILE A 137 10.30 -2.53 -0.09
N GLY A 138 9.02 -2.86 -0.24
CA GLY A 138 8.52 -3.77 -1.28
C GLY A 138 8.62 -5.24 -0.92
N THR A 139 9.11 -5.55 0.26
CA THR A 139 9.15 -6.89 0.83
C THR A 139 8.66 -6.87 2.27
N ARG A 140 8.39 -8.02 2.80
CA ARG A 140 7.96 -8.24 4.17
C ARG A 140 8.63 -9.49 4.72
N CYS A 141 8.74 -9.60 6.03
CA CYS A 141 9.30 -10.79 6.63
C CYS A 141 8.46 -12.04 6.31
N ASP A 142 9.13 -13.14 6.05
CA ASP A 142 8.56 -14.43 5.72
C ASP A 142 9.34 -15.55 6.43
N PRO A 143 8.77 -16.77 6.52
CA PRO A 143 9.45 -17.87 7.22
C PRO A 143 10.79 -18.27 6.62
N TYR A 144 10.94 -18.16 5.30
CA TYR A 144 12.17 -18.53 4.62
C TYR A 144 13.32 -17.57 4.94
N THR A 145 13.06 -16.27 4.82
CA THR A 145 14.05 -15.24 5.18
C THR A 145 14.42 -15.31 6.65
N TYR A 146 13.42 -15.54 7.53
CA TYR A 146 13.69 -15.69 8.97
C TYR A 146 14.58 -16.91 9.28
N LYS A 147 14.33 -18.04 8.62
CA LYS A 147 15.18 -19.23 8.75
C LYS A 147 16.62 -18.96 8.32
N LEU A 148 16.82 -18.27 7.21
CA LEU A 148 18.16 -17.91 6.73
C LEU A 148 18.93 -17.03 7.71
N THR A 149 18.24 -16.08 8.36
CA THR A 149 18.88 -15.08 9.23
C THR A 149 19.01 -15.51 10.67
N SER A 150 18.13 -16.35 11.18
CA SER A 150 18.04 -16.70 12.61
C SER A 150 18.20 -18.20 12.91
N ASN A 151 18.23 -19.05 11.87
CA ASN A 151 18.25 -20.50 11.97
C ASN A 151 17.07 -21.10 12.78
N ASN A 152 15.96 -20.41 12.89
CA ASN A 152 14.75 -20.87 13.55
C ASN A 152 13.70 -21.27 12.51
N ASP A 153 12.91 -22.31 12.83
CA ASP A 153 11.88 -22.83 11.91
C ASP A 153 10.54 -22.10 12.01
N TYR A 154 10.30 -21.34 13.06
CA TYR A 154 9.03 -20.71 13.31
C TYR A 154 9.14 -19.21 13.57
N HIS A 155 8.28 -18.45 12.88
CA HIS A 155 8.18 -17.02 13.00
C HIS A 155 6.73 -16.54 12.74
N TYR A 156 6.19 -15.71 13.62
CA TYR A 156 5.00 -14.92 13.33
C TYR A 156 5.39 -13.80 12.38
N CYS A 157 5.26 -14.05 11.08
CA CYS A 157 5.73 -13.13 10.06
C CYS A 157 4.59 -12.34 9.43
N CYS A 158 4.92 -11.17 8.89
CA CYS A 158 3.96 -10.31 8.18
C CYS A 158 3.33 -11.04 7.00
N HIS A 159 4.09 -11.87 6.27
CA HIS A 159 3.57 -12.66 5.17
C HIS A 159 2.39 -13.55 5.60
N SER A 160 2.53 -14.34 6.66
CA SER A 160 1.47 -15.24 7.10
C SER A 160 0.28 -14.47 7.70
N ASN A 161 0.53 -13.37 8.42
CA ASN A 161 -0.51 -12.55 9.00
C ASN A 161 -1.38 -11.89 7.92
N LEU A 162 -0.76 -11.22 6.96
CA LEU A 162 -1.45 -10.57 5.85
C LEU A 162 -2.21 -11.58 4.98
N THR A 163 -1.59 -12.75 4.70
CA THR A 163 -2.24 -13.80 3.93
C THR A 163 -3.50 -14.32 4.64
N ARG A 164 -3.42 -14.60 5.95
CA ARG A 164 -4.60 -15.05 6.73
C ARG A 164 -5.70 -13.98 6.76
N ALA A 165 -5.34 -12.72 6.94
CA ALA A 165 -6.31 -11.63 6.94
C ALA A 165 -7.02 -11.50 5.59
N LEU A 166 -6.27 -11.58 4.49
CA LEU A 166 -6.83 -11.52 3.14
C LEU A 166 -7.73 -12.72 2.84
N VAL A 167 -7.30 -13.94 3.17
CA VAL A 167 -8.12 -15.15 2.98
C VAL A 167 -9.43 -15.06 3.75
N LYS A 168 -9.42 -14.56 4.99
CA LYS A 168 -10.66 -14.33 5.76
C LYS A 168 -11.57 -13.34 5.04
N ALA A 169 -11.05 -12.20 4.57
CA ALA A 169 -11.84 -11.19 3.87
C ALA A 169 -12.51 -11.76 2.61
N VAL A 170 -11.78 -12.53 1.79
CA VAL A 170 -12.30 -13.15 0.57
C VAL A 170 -13.34 -14.23 0.88
N SER A 171 -13.12 -15.04 1.93
CA SER A 171 -14.05 -16.10 2.32
C SER A 171 -15.42 -15.57 2.73
N TYR A 172 -15.47 -14.40 3.38
CA TYR A 172 -16.75 -13.75 3.73
C TYR A 172 -17.52 -13.28 2.49
N THR A 173 -16.84 -12.80 1.46
CA THR A 173 -17.47 -12.38 0.20
C THR A 173 -18.05 -13.56 -0.58
N HIS A 174 -17.47 -14.73 -0.49
CA HIS A 174 -17.99 -15.94 -1.14
C HIS A 174 -19.16 -16.61 -0.38
N LEU A 175 -19.25 -16.41 0.93
CA LEU A 175 -20.35 -16.96 1.75
C LEU A 175 -21.66 -16.16 1.61
N THR A 176 -21.62 -14.98 1.04
CA THR A 176 -22.81 -14.11 0.82
C THR A 176 -23.40 -14.23 -0.58
N LEU A 177 -22.90 -15.10 -1.44
CA LEU A 177 -23.57 -15.41 -2.70
C LEU A 177 -24.84 -16.20 -2.39
N PRO A 178 -26.04 -15.71 -2.78
CA PRO A 178 -27.26 -16.50 -2.62
C PRO A 178 -27.14 -17.74 -3.46
N THR A 179 -27.14 -18.90 -2.82
CA THR A 179 -27.38 -20.16 -3.49
C THR A 179 -28.82 -20.14 -3.98
N THR A 180 -29.04 -19.73 -5.21
CA THR A 180 -30.30 -20.01 -5.90
C THR A 180 -30.33 -21.50 -6.14
N PRO A 181 -31.29 -22.24 -5.54
CA PRO A 181 -31.49 -23.64 -5.90
C PRO A 181 -31.93 -23.66 -7.36
N TYR A 182 -31.18 -24.35 -8.20
CA TYR A 182 -31.70 -24.75 -9.51
C TYR A 182 -32.86 -25.70 -9.27
N VAL A 183 -34.07 -25.29 -9.67
CA VAL A 183 -35.23 -26.13 -9.87
C VAL A 183 -35.19 -26.71 -11.27
#